data_c2c6e66811d310a2fef4dd70d25cceec
#
_entry.id   c2c6e66811d310a2fef4dd70d25cceec
#
_cell.length_a   1.000
_cell.length_b   1.000
_cell.length_c   1.000
_cell.angle_alpha   90.00
_cell.angle_beta   90.00
_cell.angle_gamma   90.00
#
_symmetry.space_group_name_H-M   'P 1'
#
loop_
_entity.id
_entity.type
_entity.pdbx_description
1 polymer ?
#
loop_
_entity_poly.entity_id
_entity_poly.type
_entity_poly.pdbx_seq_one_letter_code
_entity_poly.pdbx_strand_id
1 'polypeptide(L)'
;FAEVGELIVPLTYRVMEKAVQQLHQWQAEGFRTTVACNLSPRLLMDDDLPRHLEGFLTHYQVDPASLELEITETALIAEPERAREILLRIHAMGVRLSIDDFGTGYSSLALLKRLPLHALKIDLLFVSQMLHSEQDAVIVSSTVNLAHNLGLSIVAEGVENAGIQAALRELGCDEAQGYHIGRPMTVEEIKIWLAADHWLPAGGWAGPSHYVATA
;
A
#
# COMPACT_ATOMS: atom_id res chain seq x y z
N PHE A 1 2.71 -21.14 2.43
CA PHE A 1 2.03 -22.21 3.20
C PHE A 1 0.59 -21.81 3.56
N ALA A 2 0.34 -20.55 4.00
CA ALA A 2 -1.02 -20.08 4.37
C ALA A 2 -1.96 -19.94 3.16
N GLU A 3 -1.46 -19.54 2.00
CA GLU A 3 -2.26 -19.38 0.78
C GLU A 3 -2.79 -20.70 0.20
N VAL A 4 -2.12 -21.81 0.48
CA VAL A 4 -2.54 -23.16 0.03
C VAL A 4 -3.61 -23.76 0.96
N GLY A 5 -3.80 -23.20 2.17
CA GLY A 5 -4.74 -23.69 3.19
C GLY A 5 -5.98 -22.81 3.35
N GLU A 6 -6.99 -23.35 4.05
CA GLU A 6 -8.19 -22.59 4.44
C GLU A 6 -7.93 -21.49 5.47
N LEU A 7 -6.69 -21.38 5.97
CA LEU A 7 -6.32 -20.47 7.05
C LEU A 7 -6.07 -19.02 6.59
N ILE A 8 -5.81 -18.78 5.30
CA ILE A 8 -5.46 -17.43 4.81
C ILE A 8 -6.61 -16.44 5.01
N VAL A 9 -7.84 -16.86 4.77
CA VAL A 9 -9.01 -16.00 4.91
C VAL A 9 -9.21 -15.55 6.36
N PRO A 10 -9.33 -16.44 7.36
CA PRO A 10 -9.46 -16.01 8.77
C PRO A 10 -8.23 -15.27 9.27
N LEU A 11 -7.02 -15.58 8.78
CA LEU A 11 -5.81 -14.85 9.12
C LEU A 11 -5.87 -13.41 8.62
N THR A 12 -6.24 -13.20 7.34
CA THR A 12 -6.32 -11.86 6.75
C THR A 12 -7.39 -11.01 7.46
N TYR A 13 -8.56 -11.57 7.79
CA TYR A 13 -9.56 -10.87 8.60
C TYR A 13 -9.01 -10.47 9.97
N ARG A 14 -8.26 -11.37 10.62
CA ARG A 14 -7.65 -11.07 11.91
C ARG A 14 -6.58 -9.98 11.85
N VAL A 15 -5.79 -9.96 10.77
CA VAL A 15 -4.78 -8.91 10.51
C VAL A 15 -5.49 -7.57 10.30
N MET A 16 -6.51 -7.51 9.44
CA MET A 16 -7.28 -6.29 9.21
C MET A 16 -7.95 -5.76 10.48
N GLU A 17 -8.58 -6.64 11.28
CA GLU A 17 -9.19 -6.24 12.56
C GLU A 17 -8.14 -5.62 13.50
N LYS A 18 -6.95 -6.24 13.62
CA LYS A 18 -5.85 -5.71 14.44
C LYS A 18 -5.33 -4.38 13.92
N ALA A 19 -5.21 -4.22 12.59
CA ALA A 19 -4.78 -2.96 11.99
C ALA A 19 -5.77 -1.84 12.30
N VAL A 20 -7.08 -2.08 12.15
CA VAL A 20 -8.14 -1.12 12.48
C VAL A 20 -8.14 -0.80 13.99
N GLN A 21 -7.96 -1.81 14.85
CA GLN A 21 -7.84 -1.60 16.29
C GLN A 21 -6.63 -0.72 16.65
N GLN A 22 -5.49 -0.94 15.98
CA GLN A 22 -4.28 -0.13 16.18
C GLN A 22 -4.46 1.30 15.69
N LEU A 23 -5.13 1.49 14.54
CA LEU A 23 -5.48 2.82 14.04
C LEU A 23 -6.34 3.59 15.03
N HIS A 24 -7.37 2.95 15.62
CA HIS A 24 -8.19 3.55 16.67
C HIS A 24 -7.34 4.06 17.84
N GLN A 25 -6.40 3.24 18.33
CA GLN A 25 -5.52 3.63 19.43
C GLN A 25 -4.63 4.83 19.07
N TRP A 26 -4.01 4.81 17.87
CA TRP A 26 -3.18 5.91 17.41
C TRP A 26 -3.96 7.21 17.20
N GLN A 27 -5.17 7.12 16.63
CA GLN A 27 -6.04 8.29 16.47
C GLN A 27 -6.46 8.89 17.82
N ALA A 28 -6.73 8.05 18.81
CA ALA A 28 -7.03 8.50 20.18
C ALA A 28 -5.82 9.19 20.85
N GLU A 29 -4.60 8.79 20.50
CA GLU A 29 -3.34 9.42 20.93
C GLU A 29 -2.93 10.65 20.10
N GLY A 30 -3.72 11.00 19.06
CA GLY A 30 -3.47 12.18 18.20
C GLY A 30 -2.56 11.91 17.00
N PHE A 31 -2.12 10.67 16.77
CA PHE A 31 -1.37 10.32 15.58
C PHE A 31 -2.30 10.20 14.36
N ARG A 32 -1.93 10.86 13.27
CA ARG A 32 -2.60 10.73 11.97
C ARG A 32 -1.70 9.94 11.03
N THR A 33 -2.06 8.69 10.82
CA THR A 33 -1.29 7.76 9.97
C THR A 33 -2.23 6.86 9.20
N THR A 34 -1.75 6.30 8.10
CA THR A 34 -2.41 5.24 7.34
C THR A 34 -1.74 3.92 7.66
N VAL A 35 -2.53 2.85 7.76
CA VAL A 35 -2.01 1.48 7.87
C VAL A 35 -2.41 0.72 6.63
N ALA A 36 -1.43 0.13 5.96
CA ALA A 36 -1.63 -0.74 4.82
C ALA A 36 -1.71 -2.21 5.27
N CYS A 37 -2.62 -2.95 4.66
CA CYS A 37 -2.81 -4.38 4.88
C CYS A 37 -2.86 -5.11 3.55
N ASN A 38 -2.06 -6.17 3.42
CA ASN A 38 -2.13 -7.07 2.29
C ASN A 38 -3.48 -7.81 2.25
N LEU A 39 -4.15 -7.75 1.10
CA LEU A 39 -5.40 -8.43 0.85
C LEU A 39 -5.16 -9.72 0.07
N SER A 40 -5.46 -10.86 0.70
CA SER A 40 -5.36 -12.15 0.00
C SER A 40 -6.26 -12.19 -1.24
N PRO A 41 -5.76 -12.73 -2.39
CA PRO A 41 -6.56 -12.92 -3.59
C PRO A 41 -7.88 -13.68 -3.36
N ARG A 42 -7.92 -14.58 -2.38
CA ARG A 42 -9.12 -15.34 -2.02
C ARG A 42 -10.22 -14.46 -1.43
N LEU A 43 -9.86 -13.38 -0.73
CA LEU A 43 -10.84 -12.44 -0.17
C LEU A 43 -11.46 -11.53 -1.23
N LEU A 44 -10.80 -11.33 -2.38
CA LEU A 44 -11.43 -10.66 -3.53
C LEU A 44 -12.58 -11.47 -4.15
N MET A 45 -12.73 -12.73 -3.75
CA MET A 45 -13.84 -13.59 -4.15
C MET A 45 -14.90 -13.76 -3.06
N ASP A 46 -14.72 -13.10 -1.90
CA ASP A 46 -15.64 -13.15 -0.76
C ASP A 46 -16.59 -11.94 -0.77
N ASP A 47 -17.87 -12.17 -1.11
CA ASP A 47 -18.89 -11.13 -1.17
C ASP A 47 -19.17 -10.48 0.21
N ASP A 48 -18.78 -11.14 1.30
CA ASP A 48 -18.92 -10.65 2.66
C ASP A 48 -17.76 -9.75 3.11
N LEU A 49 -16.66 -9.69 2.37
CA LEU A 49 -15.51 -8.86 2.71
C LEU A 49 -15.86 -7.38 2.98
N PRO A 50 -16.63 -6.68 2.11
CA PRO A 50 -16.98 -5.29 2.39
C PRO A 50 -17.80 -5.13 3.68
N ARG A 51 -18.70 -6.06 3.99
CA ARG A 51 -19.52 -6.03 5.21
C ARG A 51 -18.67 -6.23 6.47
N HIS A 52 -17.70 -7.15 6.45
CA HIS A 52 -16.80 -7.37 7.58
C HIS A 52 -15.93 -6.13 7.82
N LEU A 53 -15.40 -5.55 6.75
CA LEU A 53 -14.57 -4.35 6.82
C LEU A 53 -15.33 -3.15 7.39
N GLU A 54 -16.55 -2.90 6.90
CA GLU A 54 -17.47 -1.88 7.43
C GLU A 54 -17.75 -2.10 8.91
N GLY A 55 -17.95 -3.36 9.32
CA GLY A 55 -18.12 -3.75 10.72
C GLY A 55 -16.94 -3.38 11.60
N PHE A 56 -15.70 -3.65 11.15
CA PHE A 56 -14.49 -3.27 11.89
C PHE A 56 -14.35 -1.74 12.00
N LEU A 57 -14.45 -1.02 10.87
CA LEU A 57 -14.33 0.44 10.84
C LEU A 57 -15.36 1.13 11.74
N THR A 58 -16.62 0.66 11.70
CA THR A 58 -17.70 1.20 12.54
C THR A 58 -17.49 0.87 14.02
N HIS A 59 -17.13 -0.40 14.35
CA HIS A 59 -16.92 -0.84 15.73
C HIS A 59 -15.82 -0.05 16.43
N TYR A 60 -14.71 0.17 15.75
CA TYR A 60 -13.55 0.89 16.28
C TYR A 60 -13.60 2.40 16.01
N GLN A 61 -14.62 2.90 15.29
CA GLN A 61 -14.77 4.33 14.93
C GLN A 61 -13.55 4.91 14.22
N VAL A 62 -12.98 4.16 13.28
CA VAL A 62 -11.80 4.56 12.50
C VAL A 62 -12.24 5.23 11.20
N ASP A 63 -11.55 6.33 10.84
CA ASP A 63 -11.70 6.95 9.53
C ASP A 63 -11.27 5.95 8.44
N PRO A 64 -12.16 5.55 7.51
CA PRO A 64 -11.82 4.62 6.45
C PRO A 64 -10.61 5.02 5.61
N ALA A 65 -10.38 6.32 5.44
CA ALA A 65 -9.24 6.86 4.68
C ALA A 65 -7.88 6.57 5.35
N SER A 66 -7.87 6.15 6.62
CA SER A 66 -6.67 5.73 7.35
C SER A 66 -6.30 4.26 7.12
N LEU A 67 -7.15 3.48 6.45
CA LEU A 67 -6.86 2.11 6.08
C LEU A 67 -6.61 2.01 4.58
N GLU A 68 -5.54 1.31 4.22
CA GLU A 68 -5.22 0.96 2.84
C GLU A 68 -5.19 -0.56 2.67
N LEU A 69 -5.75 -1.07 1.58
CA LEU A 69 -5.65 -2.48 1.22
C LEU A 69 -4.76 -2.62 -0.01
N GLU A 70 -3.71 -3.43 0.13
CA GLU A 70 -2.73 -3.74 -0.91
C GLU A 70 -3.12 -5.01 -1.63
N ILE A 71 -3.21 -4.94 -2.95
CA ILE A 71 -3.69 -6.02 -3.81
C ILE A 71 -2.60 -6.34 -4.81
N THR A 72 -2.12 -7.56 -4.84
CA THR A 72 -1.12 -7.95 -5.84
C THR A 72 -1.73 -7.93 -7.24
N GLU A 73 -0.91 -7.59 -8.23
CA GLU A 73 -1.29 -7.55 -9.64
C GLU A 73 -1.96 -8.86 -10.09
N THR A 74 -1.40 -9.99 -9.68
CA THR A 74 -1.89 -11.33 -10.05
C THR A 74 -3.26 -11.67 -9.44
N ALA A 75 -3.62 -11.06 -8.31
CA ALA A 75 -4.91 -11.28 -7.66
C ALA A 75 -6.12 -10.86 -8.52
N LEU A 76 -5.89 -9.93 -9.43
CA LEU A 76 -6.94 -9.36 -10.29
C LEU A 76 -7.20 -10.18 -11.57
N ILE A 77 -6.34 -11.16 -11.89
CA ILE A 77 -6.37 -11.86 -13.18
C ILE A 77 -7.46 -12.93 -13.22
N ALA A 78 -7.71 -13.61 -12.11
CA ALA A 78 -8.57 -14.80 -12.06
C ALA A 78 -10.04 -14.46 -12.40
N GLU A 79 -10.62 -13.47 -11.73
CA GLU A 79 -12.01 -13.01 -11.91
C GLU A 79 -12.10 -11.47 -11.87
N PRO A 80 -11.67 -10.77 -12.94
CA PRO A 80 -11.47 -9.31 -12.91
C PRO A 80 -12.74 -8.51 -12.59
N GLU A 81 -13.90 -8.92 -13.11
CA GLU A 81 -15.15 -8.18 -12.90
C GLU A 81 -15.65 -8.36 -11.47
N ARG A 82 -15.55 -9.56 -10.89
CA ARG A 82 -15.92 -9.79 -9.49
C ARG A 82 -15.00 -9.04 -8.53
N ALA A 83 -13.68 -9.13 -8.73
CA ALA A 83 -12.73 -8.34 -7.95
C ALA A 83 -13.06 -6.85 -8.03
N ARG A 84 -13.34 -6.34 -9.23
CA ARG A 84 -13.72 -4.94 -9.43
C ARG A 84 -14.97 -4.55 -8.65
N GLU A 85 -16.02 -5.37 -8.64
CA GLU A 85 -17.26 -5.08 -7.89
C GLU A 85 -17.01 -4.97 -6.39
N ILE A 86 -16.21 -5.89 -5.82
CA ILE A 86 -15.83 -5.86 -4.40
C ILE A 86 -15.01 -4.61 -4.09
N LEU A 87 -14.00 -4.30 -4.93
CA LEU A 87 -13.14 -3.12 -4.74
C LEU A 87 -13.92 -1.81 -4.85
N LEU A 88 -14.91 -1.71 -5.73
CA LEU A 88 -15.79 -0.55 -5.80
C LEU A 88 -16.62 -0.36 -4.52
N ARG A 89 -17.11 -1.45 -3.91
CA ARG A 89 -17.83 -1.38 -2.63
C ARG A 89 -16.92 -0.93 -1.50
N ILE A 90 -15.67 -1.43 -1.46
CA ILE A 90 -14.66 -1.03 -0.46
C ILE A 90 -14.28 0.44 -0.64
N HIS A 91 -14.02 0.85 -1.88
CA HIS A 91 -13.71 2.25 -2.21
C HIS A 91 -14.85 3.21 -1.82
N ALA A 92 -16.11 2.80 -2.03
CA ALA A 92 -17.27 3.61 -1.66
C ALA A 92 -17.40 3.88 -0.15
N MET A 93 -16.74 3.06 0.70
CA MET A 93 -16.61 3.30 2.14
C MET A 93 -15.53 4.34 2.48
N GLY A 94 -14.67 4.71 1.52
CA GLY A 94 -13.54 5.61 1.72
C GLY A 94 -12.21 4.92 2.03
N VAL A 95 -12.15 3.59 2.02
CA VAL A 95 -10.91 2.82 2.20
C VAL A 95 -10.00 3.00 0.98
N ARG A 96 -8.70 3.18 1.22
CA ARG A 96 -7.71 3.34 0.16
C ARG A 96 -7.35 1.97 -0.44
N LEU A 97 -7.02 1.96 -1.73
CA LEU A 97 -6.67 0.75 -2.47
C LEU A 97 -5.38 0.99 -3.25
N SER A 98 -4.43 0.09 -3.17
CA SER A 98 -3.19 0.12 -3.97
C SER A 98 -2.92 -1.21 -4.65
N ILE A 99 -2.20 -1.15 -5.77
CA ILE A 99 -1.65 -2.34 -6.42
C ILE A 99 -0.24 -2.53 -5.94
N ASP A 100 0.02 -3.73 -5.42
CA ASP A 100 1.33 -4.18 -4.95
C ASP A 100 2.07 -4.99 -6.02
N ASP A 101 3.41 -5.06 -5.91
CA ASP A 101 4.31 -5.79 -6.80
C ASP A 101 4.15 -5.39 -8.30
N PHE A 102 3.82 -4.11 -8.58
CA PHE A 102 3.53 -3.67 -9.94
C PHE A 102 4.75 -3.81 -10.86
N GLY A 103 4.52 -4.45 -12.01
CA GLY A 103 5.53 -4.70 -13.04
C GLY A 103 6.08 -6.13 -13.05
N THR A 104 5.74 -6.96 -12.05
CA THR A 104 6.17 -8.36 -12.01
C THR A 104 5.19 -9.32 -12.69
N GLY A 105 3.97 -8.85 -13.00
CA GLY A 105 2.88 -9.65 -13.56
C GLY A 105 2.43 -9.21 -14.96
N TYR A 106 1.20 -9.54 -15.30
CA TYR A 106 0.58 -9.30 -16.60
C TYR A 106 -0.61 -8.32 -16.49
N SER A 107 -0.47 -7.20 -15.79
CA SER A 107 -1.57 -6.24 -15.71
C SER A 107 -1.93 -5.62 -17.04
N SER A 108 -3.19 -5.72 -17.36
CA SER A 108 -3.75 -4.92 -18.45
C SER A 108 -3.94 -3.46 -17.97
N LEU A 109 -3.31 -2.51 -18.65
CA LEU A 109 -3.54 -1.07 -18.43
C LEU A 109 -5.04 -0.71 -18.50
N ALA A 110 -5.80 -1.45 -19.32
CA ALA A 110 -7.25 -1.30 -19.43
C ALA A 110 -7.96 -1.69 -18.13
N LEU A 111 -7.46 -2.68 -17.39
CA LEU A 111 -7.99 -3.08 -16.09
C LEU A 111 -7.65 -2.01 -15.02
N LEU A 112 -6.38 -1.59 -14.93
CA LEU A 112 -5.96 -0.54 -13.99
C LEU A 112 -6.81 0.72 -14.10
N LYS A 113 -7.09 1.19 -15.32
CA LYS A 113 -7.94 2.37 -15.55
C LYS A 113 -9.37 2.22 -15.02
N ARG A 114 -9.87 0.99 -14.86
CA ARG A 114 -11.24 0.69 -14.42
C ARG A 114 -11.36 0.46 -12.91
N LEU A 115 -10.24 0.32 -12.23
CA LEU A 115 -10.19 0.08 -10.78
C LEU A 115 -10.14 1.41 -10.02
N PRO A 116 -10.79 1.48 -8.86
CA PRO A 116 -10.81 2.68 -8.02
C PRO A 116 -9.55 2.76 -7.13
N LEU A 117 -8.39 2.84 -7.75
CA LEU A 117 -7.10 2.84 -7.06
C LEU A 117 -6.71 4.24 -6.57
N HIS A 118 -5.86 4.28 -5.54
CA HIS A 118 -5.22 5.47 -5.00
C HIS A 118 -3.72 5.48 -5.32
N ALA A 119 -3.08 4.32 -5.30
CA ALA A 119 -1.64 4.21 -5.51
C ALA A 119 -1.24 2.97 -6.32
N LEU A 120 -0.04 3.06 -6.92
CA LEU A 120 0.73 1.92 -7.41
C LEU A 120 2.01 1.79 -6.60
N LYS A 121 2.43 0.55 -6.28
CA LYS A 121 3.68 0.26 -5.58
C LYS A 121 4.63 -0.43 -6.54
N ILE A 122 5.81 0.16 -6.76
CA ILE A 122 6.85 -0.41 -7.62
C ILE A 122 7.61 -1.44 -6.81
N ASP A 123 7.67 -2.66 -7.33
CA ASP A 123 8.36 -3.78 -6.68
C ASP A 123 9.85 -3.48 -6.45
N LEU A 124 10.34 -3.96 -5.31
CA LEU A 124 11.73 -3.85 -4.87
C LEU A 124 12.74 -4.40 -5.90
N LEU A 125 12.36 -5.37 -6.74
CA LEU A 125 13.23 -5.95 -7.77
C LEU A 125 13.76 -4.89 -8.72
N PHE A 126 12.93 -3.93 -9.13
CA PHE A 126 13.33 -2.85 -10.02
C PHE A 126 14.00 -1.71 -9.26
N VAL A 127 13.45 -1.33 -8.10
CA VAL A 127 13.96 -0.21 -7.30
C VAL A 127 15.38 -0.48 -6.79
N SER A 128 15.66 -1.68 -6.31
CA SER A 128 16.98 -2.03 -5.77
C SER A 128 18.09 -1.98 -6.83
N GLN A 129 17.77 -2.21 -8.10
CA GLN A 129 18.73 -2.28 -9.20
C GLN A 129 18.80 -1.00 -10.05
N MET A 130 17.92 -0.02 -9.86
CA MET A 130 17.77 1.14 -10.75
C MET A 130 19.03 1.99 -10.92
N LEU A 131 19.95 1.98 -9.97
CA LEU A 131 21.23 2.70 -10.07
C LEU A 131 22.31 1.93 -10.87
N HIS A 132 22.10 0.63 -11.11
CA HIS A 132 23.07 -0.27 -11.73
C HIS A 132 22.58 -0.87 -13.05
N SER A 133 21.29 -0.79 -13.33
CA SER A 133 20.60 -1.33 -14.52
C SER A 133 19.82 -0.22 -15.20
N GLU A 134 20.21 0.13 -16.42
CA GLU A 134 19.47 1.11 -17.24
C GLU A 134 18.04 0.63 -17.52
N GLN A 135 17.85 -0.68 -17.70
CA GLN A 135 16.54 -1.28 -17.95
C GLN A 135 15.61 -1.08 -16.74
N ASP A 136 16.11 -1.35 -15.52
CA ASP A 136 15.32 -1.17 -14.29
C ASP A 136 15.02 0.32 -14.05
N ALA A 137 15.98 1.22 -14.30
CA ALA A 137 15.76 2.66 -14.23
C ALA A 137 14.65 3.12 -15.20
N VAL A 138 14.61 2.57 -16.43
CA VAL A 138 13.55 2.84 -17.41
C VAL A 138 12.20 2.32 -16.94
N ILE A 139 12.16 1.11 -16.35
CA ILE A 139 10.91 0.56 -15.78
C ILE A 139 10.40 1.46 -14.65
N VAL A 140 11.25 1.82 -13.68
CA VAL A 140 10.87 2.69 -12.56
C VAL A 140 10.35 4.03 -13.08
N SER A 141 11.09 4.72 -13.95
CA SER A 141 10.68 6.03 -14.48
C SER A 141 9.39 5.97 -15.30
N SER A 142 9.21 4.90 -16.06
CA SER A 142 7.99 4.68 -16.86
C SER A 142 6.79 4.42 -15.98
N THR A 143 6.97 3.68 -14.87
CA THR A 143 5.90 3.38 -13.90
C THR A 143 5.50 4.64 -13.12
N VAL A 144 6.46 5.48 -12.71
CA VAL A 144 6.17 6.79 -12.09
C VAL A 144 5.29 7.63 -13.02
N ASN A 145 5.70 7.78 -14.27
CA ASN A 145 4.93 8.55 -15.26
C ASN A 145 3.54 7.94 -15.52
N LEU A 146 3.44 6.61 -15.58
CA LEU A 146 2.16 5.91 -15.76
C LEU A 146 1.20 6.20 -14.61
N ALA A 147 1.66 6.06 -13.35
CA ALA A 147 0.84 6.32 -12.18
C ALA A 147 0.29 7.75 -12.20
N HIS A 148 1.14 8.75 -12.41
CA HIS A 148 0.74 10.15 -12.47
C HIS A 148 -0.23 10.45 -13.62
N ASN A 149 -0.02 9.85 -14.80
CA ASN A 149 -0.94 9.98 -15.94
C ASN A 149 -2.33 9.37 -15.67
N LEU A 150 -2.40 8.39 -14.75
CA LEU A 150 -3.66 7.80 -14.28
C LEU A 150 -4.26 8.55 -13.08
N GLY A 151 -3.59 9.57 -12.55
CA GLY A 151 -4.00 10.31 -11.34
C GLY A 151 -3.78 9.54 -10.05
N LEU A 152 -2.85 8.57 -10.05
CA LEU A 152 -2.49 7.74 -8.90
C LEU A 152 -1.20 8.23 -8.26
N SER A 153 -1.06 8.04 -6.95
CA SER A 153 0.21 8.16 -6.24
C SER A 153 1.11 6.97 -6.57
N ILE A 154 2.42 7.15 -6.41
CA ILE A 154 3.41 6.10 -6.63
C ILE A 154 4.27 5.89 -5.38
N VAL A 155 4.38 4.65 -4.96
CA VAL A 155 5.22 4.21 -3.83
C VAL A 155 6.35 3.35 -4.37
N ALA A 156 7.60 3.66 -4.04
CA ALA A 156 8.74 2.82 -4.38
C ALA A 156 9.11 1.94 -3.18
N GLU A 157 9.16 0.63 -3.41
CA GLU A 157 9.54 -0.34 -2.39
C GLU A 157 11.03 -0.69 -2.45
N GLY A 158 11.58 -1.22 -1.35
CA GLY A 158 12.97 -1.69 -1.32
C GLY A 158 14.00 -0.57 -1.39
N VAL A 159 13.69 0.61 -0.86
CA VAL A 159 14.67 1.70 -0.75
C VAL A 159 15.69 1.37 0.33
N GLU A 160 16.90 0.97 -0.07
CA GLU A 160 17.94 0.48 0.83
C GLU A 160 19.05 1.51 1.12
N ASN A 161 19.17 2.57 0.31
CA ASN A 161 20.21 3.58 0.47
C ASN A 161 19.79 4.97 -0.03
N ALA A 162 20.57 5.98 0.38
CA ALA A 162 20.32 7.38 0.04
C ALA A 162 20.42 7.68 -1.47
N GLY A 163 21.22 6.91 -2.22
CA GLY A 163 21.36 7.09 -3.67
C GLY A 163 20.06 6.74 -4.40
N ILE A 164 19.45 5.59 -4.04
CA ILE A 164 18.14 5.18 -4.58
C ILE A 164 17.09 6.23 -4.20
N GLN A 165 17.04 6.64 -2.92
CA GLN A 165 16.09 7.65 -2.45
C GLN A 165 16.22 8.97 -3.24
N ALA A 166 17.43 9.43 -3.51
CA ALA A 166 17.67 10.66 -4.28
C ALA A 166 17.17 10.52 -5.72
N ALA A 167 17.50 9.40 -6.39
CA ALA A 167 17.07 9.14 -7.77
C ALA A 167 15.53 9.05 -7.89
N LEU A 168 14.86 8.38 -6.94
CA LEU A 168 13.40 8.31 -6.90
C LEU A 168 12.76 9.69 -6.75
N ARG A 169 13.36 10.55 -5.91
CA ARG A 169 12.92 11.94 -5.73
C ARG A 169 13.06 12.75 -7.01
N GLU A 170 14.17 12.59 -7.74
CA GLU A 170 14.38 13.26 -9.03
C GLU A 170 13.37 12.81 -10.09
N LEU A 171 12.94 11.54 -10.04
CA LEU A 171 11.89 11.00 -10.89
C LEU A 171 10.48 11.46 -10.50
N GLY A 172 10.32 12.11 -9.33
CA GLY A 172 9.04 12.58 -8.82
C GLY A 172 8.21 11.49 -8.15
N CYS A 173 8.83 10.42 -7.65
CA CYS A 173 8.12 9.41 -6.85
C CYS A 173 7.51 10.04 -5.59
N ASP A 174 6.26 9.72 -5.28
CA ASP A 174 5.51 10.39 -4.19
C ASP A 174 5.89 9.84 -2.82
N GLU A 175 6.08 8.53 -2.70
CA GLU A 175 6.36 7.85 -1.44
C GLU A 175 7.48 6.81 -1.60
N ALA A 176 8.16 6.50 -0.52
CA ALA A 176 9.24 5.51 -0.50
C ALA A 176 9.16 4.63 0.75
N GLN A 177 9.35 3.33 0.55
CA GLN A 177 9.37 2.31 1.60
C GLN A 177 10.64 1.46 1.49
N GLY A 178 11.28 1.17 2.62
CA GLY A 178 12.46 0.30 2.65
C GLY A 178 13.32 0.48 3.90
N TYR A 179 14.34 -0.34 4.02
CA TYR A 179 15.20 -0.38 5.21
C TYR A 179 16.02 0.90 5.43
N HIS A 180 16.19 1.69 4.39
CA HIS A 180 16.82 3.01 4.52
C HIS A 180 15.90 4.01 5.23
N ILE A 181 14.58 3.90 5.02
CA ILE A 181 13.58 4.77 5.65
C ILE A 181 13.30 4.29 7.08
N GLY A 182 13.02 3.00 7.25
CA GLY A 182 12.79 2.38 8.55
C GLY A 182 12.72 0.86 8.43
N ARG A 183 13.27 0.17 9.42
CA ARG A 183 13.10 -1.28 9.55
C ARG A 183 11.78 -1.60 10.22
N PRO A 184 11.25 -2.83 10.10
CA PRO A 184 10.07 -3.23 10.88
C PRO A 184 10.26 -2.93 12.37
N MET A 185 9.25 -2.32 12.98
CA MET A 185 9.28 -1.82 14.34
C MET A 185 8.05 -2.31 15.11
N THR A 186 8.18 -2.40 16.42
CA THR A 186 7.02 -2.59 17.31
C THR A 186 6.16 -1.33 17.33
N VAL A 187 4.92 -1.46 17.85
CA VAL A 187 4.00 -0.31 18.02
C VAL A 187 4.64 0.81 18.85
N GLU A 188 5.38 0.45 19.89
CA GLU A 188 6.07 1.40 20.77
C GLU A 188 7.23 2.11 20.08
N GLU A 189 8.01 1.37 19.29
CA GLU A 189 9.14 1.93 18.54
C GLU A 189 8.66 2.87 17.43
N ILE A 190 7.59 2.53 16.72
CA ILE A 190 7.05 3.38 15.65
C ILE A 190 6.51 4.70 16.20
N LYS A 191 5.92 4.72 17.41
CA LYS A 191 5.50 5.95 18.08
C LYS A 191 6.68 6.88 18.37
N ILE A 192 7.78 6.31 18.86
CA ILE A 192 9.02 7.07 19.13
C ILE A 192 9.59 7.60 17.81
N TRP A 193 9.61 6.78 16.78
CA TRP A 193 10.11 7.13 15.46
C TRP A 193 9.28 8.27 14.82
N LEU A 194 7.95 8.19 14.89
CA LEU A 194 7.04 9.22 14.40
C LEU A 194 7.19 10.55 15.17
N ALA A 195 7.38 10.49 16.50
CA ALA A 195 7.54 11.68 17.33
C ALA A 195 8.91 12.37 17.16
N ALA A 196 9.90 11.66 16.64
CA ALA A 196 11.26 12.17 16.50
C ALA A 196 11.51 12.98 15.23
N ASP A 197 10.52 13.16 14.34
CA ASP A 197 10.60 13.85 13.04
C ASP A 197 11.79 13.41 12.15
N HIS A 198 12.40 12.26 12.42
CA HIS A 198 13.56 11.73 11.68
C HIS A 198 13.27 11.42 10.21
N TRP A 199 12.00 11.29 9.87
CA TRP A 199 11.48 10.96 8.57
C TRP A 199 11.28 12.18 7.64
N LEU A 200 11.36 13.41 8.19
CA LEU A 200 11.37 14.63 7.39
C LEU A 200 12.79 14.81 6.82
N PRO A 201 13.05 14.48 5.55
CA PRO A 201 14.34 14.83 4.96
C PRO A 201 14.47 16.35 4.95
N ALA A 202 15.66 16.85 5.24
CA ALA A 202 15.99 18.25 5.02
C ALA A 202 15.78 18.56 3.53
N GLY A 203 14.62 19.16 3.20
CA GLY A 203 14.21 19.42 1.82
C GLY A 203 12.85 18.88 1.41
N GLY A 204 12.05 18.41 2.40
CA GLY A 204 10.63 18.09 2.25
C GLY A 204 10.31 17.14 1.08
N TRP A 205 10.03 15.89 1.36
CA TRP A 205 9.18 15.11 0.48
C TRP A 205 7.79 15.75 0.65
N ALA A 206 7.31 16.47 -0.37
CA ALA A 206 6.01 17.14 -0.33
C ALA A 206 4.91 16.13 -0.71
N GLY A 207 4.83 15.04 0.05
CA GLY A 207 3.71 14.10 -0.02
C GLY A 207 2.75 14.33 1.14
N PRO A 208 1.50 13.89 1.03
CA PRO A 208 0.59 13.91 2.15
C PRO A 208 1.22 13.15 3.32
N SER A 209 1.01 13.65 4.54
CA SER A 209 1.54 13.11 5.79
C SER A 209 0.93 11.73 6.11
N HIS A 210 1.15 10.75 5.25
CA HIS A 210 0.68 9.39 5.38
C HIS A 210 1.87 8.45 5.59
N TYR A 211 1.83 7.71 6.69
CA TYR A 211 2.77 6.65 6.99
C TYR A 211 2.09 5.33 6.71
N VAL A 212 2.74 4.48 5.93
CA VAL A 212 2.30 3.11 5.71
C VAL A 212 2.99 2.23 6.74
N ALA A 213 2.25 1.76 7.73
CA ALA A 213 2.67 0.66 8.57
C ALA A 213 2.12 -0.63 7.96
N THR A 214 2.98 -1.49 7.43
CA THR A 214 2.56 -2.83 6.98
C THR A 214 2.36 -3.72 8.20
N ALA A 215 1.18 -4.32 8.31
CA ALA A 215 0.81 -5.27 9.37
C ALA A 215 1.19 -6.71 8.99
#